data_9996f1231ea35d8a9e7293c522ea816a
#
_entry.id   9996f1231ea35d8a9e7293c522ea816a
#
_cell.length_a   1.000
_cell.length_b   1.000
_cell.length_c   1.000
_cell.angle_alpha   90.00
_cell.angle_beta   90.00
_cell.angle_gamma   90.00
#
_symmetry.space_group_name_H-M   'P 1'
#
loop_
_entity.id
_entity.type
_entity.pdbx_description
1 polymer ?
#
loop_
_entity_poly.entity_id
_entity_poly.type
_entity_poly.pdbx_seq_one_letter_code
_entity_poly.pdbx_strand_id
1 'polypeptide(L)'
;EDEGTGGILMPVSVSHVYNLSDCDTQSRFGKEFRLSLMQELKASGNSDYPYVLTDTDGTNHYFYKDTSDSNKLKDEDGLGLVITQTSSNEYDSYRIMKDKDEVQYVFGQDGYLRQIKDTYGNAMKCQYGPNSAGNYIQYAEDPTGARIVFNYNSDLTKLVSITANKRSTSFAYDAA
;
A
#
# COMPACT_ATOMS: atom_id res chain seq x y z
N GLU A 1 -5.34 5.77 -15.98
CA GLU A 1 -5.97 4.48 -16.36
C GLU A 1 -5.77 3.48 -15.25
N ASP A 2 -6.78 2.68 -14.97
CA ASP A 2 -6.73 1.64 -13.96
C ASP A 2 -6.38 0.31 -14.61
N GLU A 3 -5.38 -0.39 -14.09
CA GLU A 3 -5.02 -1.75 -14.50
C GLU A 3 -5.48 -2.75 -13.43
N GLY A 4 -6.12 -3.84 -13.85
CA GLY A 4 -6.69 -4.84 -12.96
C GLY A 4 -6.46 -6.29 -13.40
N THR A 5 -6.61 -7.22 -12.48
CA THR A 5 -6.45 -8.66 -12.73
C THR A 5 -7.69 -9.29 -13.34
N GLY A 6 -8.87 -8.69 -13.13
CA GLY A 6 -10.15 -9.26 -13.58
C GLY A 6 -10.58 -10.52 -12.82
N GLY A 7 -10.01 -10.78 -11.66
CA GLY A 7 -10.41 -11.89 -10.79
C GLY A 7 -11.84 -11.74 -10.27
N ILE A 8 -12.55 -12.86 -10.11
CA ILE A 8 -13.97 -12.87 -9.70
C ILE A 8 -14.11 -12.69 -8.18
N LEU A 9 -13.17 -13.19 -7.38
CA LEU A 9 -13.28 -13.23 -5.93
C LEU A 9 -12.90 -11.90 -5.26
N MET A 10 -11.77 -11.33 -5.65
CA MET A 10 -11.25 -10.07 -5.14
C MET A 10 -10.37 -9.45 -6.23
N PRO A 11 -10.95 -8.69 -7.17
CA PRO A 11 -10.17 -8.11 -8.25
C PRO A 11 -9.17 -7.09 -7.69
N VAL A 12 -7.94 -7.16 -8.19
CA VAL A 12 -6.91 -6.17 -7.88
C VAL A 12 -6.89 -5.13 -8.98
N SER A 13 -6.96 -3.87 -8.58
CA SER A 13 -6.76 -2.74 -9.48
C SER A 13 -5.64 -1.84 -8.95
N VAL A 14 -4.96 -1.18 -9.87
CA VAL A 14 -3.92 -0.19 -9.56
C VAL A 14 -4.22 1.07 -10.32
N SER A 15 -4.26 2.17 -9.60
CA SER A 15 -4.40 3.51 -10.17
C SER A 15 -3.09 4.27 -10.02
N HIS A 16 -2.75 5.04 -11.04
CA HIS A 16 -1.68 6.03 -11.02
C HIS A 16 -2.28 7.35 -10.56
N VAL A 17 -2.03 7.71 -9.31
CA VAL A 17 -2.71 8.81 -8.62
C VAL A 17 -1.83 10.04 -8.63
N TYR A 18 -2.38 11.17 -9.05
CA TYR A 18 -1.73 12.48 -8.98
C TYR A 18 -2.12 13.19 -7.68
N ASN A 19 -1.11 13.62 -6.91
CA ASN A 19 -1.32 14.41 -5.71
C ASN A 19 -0.31 15.56 -5.66
N LEU A 20 -0.80 16.78 -5.86
CA LEU A 20 0.03 18.00 -5.87
C LEU A 20 0.74 18.25 -4.53
N SER A 21 0.19 17.76 -3.43
CA SER A 21 0.78 17.89 -2.09
C SER A 21 1.88 16.86 -1.82
N ASP A 22 1.97 15.80 -2.61
CA ASP A 22 3.00 14.77 -2.53
C ASP A 22 4.21 15.18 -3.39
N CYS A 23 4.97 16.17 -2.88
CA CYS A 23 6.09 16.78 -3.61
C CYS A 23 7.36 15.90 -3.61
N ASP A 24 7.25 14.57 -3.59
CA ASP A 24 8.42 13.71 -3.75
C ASP A 24 8.93 13.77 -5.20
N THR A 25 9.90 14.66 -5.42
CA THR A 25 10.56 14.83 -6.72
C THR A 25 11.35 13.60 -7.16
N GLN A 26 11.60 12.65 -6.23
CA GLN A 26 12.33 11.40 -6.48
C GLN A 26 11.39 10.21 -6.71
N SER A 27 10.09 10.42 -6.76
CA SER A 27 9.13 9.34 -6.97
C SER A 27 9.47 8.52 -8.22
N ARG A 28 9.47 7.19 -8.05
CA ARG A 28 9.63 6.24 -9.15
C ARG A 28 8.49 6.30 -10.16
N PHE A 29 7.39 6.91 -9.78
CA PHE A 29 6.14 6.96 -10.54
C PHE A 29 5.94 8.29 -11.28
N GLY A 30 6.90 9.21 -11.20
CA GLY A 30 6.82 10.57 -11.70
C GLY A 30 6.63 11.58 -10.58
N LYS A 31 6.95 12.84 -10.86
CA LYS A 31 6.78 13.94 -9.92
C LYS A 31 5.28 14.05 -9.56
N GLU A 32 4.97 14.11 -8.26
CA GLU A 32 3.61 14.23 -7.73
C GLU A 32 2.68 13.03 -8.06
N PHE A 33 3.25 11.90 -8.54
CA PHE A 33 2.49 10.67 -8.78
C PHE A 33 2.87 9.57 -7.79
N ARG A 34 1.86 8.77 -7.46
CA ARG A 34 2.00 7.55 -6.66
C ARG A 34 1.10 6.44 -7.20
N LEU A 35 1.36 5.21 -6.79
CA LEU A 35 0.44 4.10 -7.05
C LEU A 35 -0.52 3.92 -5.88
N SER A 36 -1.79 3.64 -6.16
CA SER A 36 -2.82 3.41 -5.13
C SER A 36 -2.50 2.28 -4.16
N LEU A 37 -1.65 1.32 -4.55
CA LEU A 37 -1.17 0.24 -3.68
C LEU A 37 -0.01 0.64 -2.75
N MET A 38 0.56 1.83 -2.92
CA MET A 38 1.68 2.32 -2.11
C MET A 38 1.20 2.99 -0.81
N GLN A 39 0.30 2.32 -0.10
CA GLN A 39 -0.11 2.72 1.23
C GLN A 39 0.99 2.42 2.24
N GLU A 40 1.17 3.30 3.21
CA GLU A 40 2.20 3.17 4.23
C GLU A 40 1.63 3.45 5.63
N LEU A 41 1.92 2.55 6.57
CA LEU A 41 1.59 2.73 7.99
C LEU A 41 2.89 2.84 8.79
N LYS A 42 3.23 4.03 9.24
CA LYS A 42 4.49 4.34 9.92
C LYS A 42 4.28 4.90 11.32
N ALA A 43 5.31 4.80 12.16
CA ALA A 43 5.36 5.56 13.40
C ALA A 43 5.42 7.06 13.07
N SER A 44 4.57 7.87 13.71
CA SER A 44 4.49 9.31 13.45
C SER A 44 5.58 10.12 14.20
N GLY A 45 6.18 9.52 15.25
CA GLY A 45 7.04 10.24 16.19
C GLY A 45 6.30 11.04 17.26
N ASN A 46 4.98 11.11 17.22
CA ASN A 46 4.13 11.78 18.19
C ASN A 46 3.52 10.75 19.17
N SER A 47 3.65 10.96 20.48
CA SER A 47 3.13 10.06 21.52
C SER A 47 1.60 9.99 21.57
N ASP A 48 0.93 11.08 21.21
CA ASP A 48 -0.54 11.16 21.24
C ASP A 48 -1.13 10.48 20.00
N TYR A 49 -0.40 10.53 18.89
CA TYR A 49 -0.75 9.91 17.62
C TYR A 49 0.40 8.99 17.14
N PRO A 50 0.60 7.83 17.78
CA PRO A 50 1.81 7.02 17.56
C PRO A 50 1.98 6.49 16.12
N TYR A 51 0.91 6.44 15.31
CA TYR A 51 0.97 6.01 13.92
C TYR A 51 0.27 6.98 12.98
N VAL A 52 0.75 7.01 11.75
CA VAL A 52 0.17 7.70 10.60
C VAL A 52 0.06 6.72 9.43
N LEU A 53 -1.12 6.64 8.84
CA LEU A 53 -1.37 5.99 7.55
C LEU A 53 -1.27 7.05 6.46
N THR A 54 -0.42 6.83 5.48
CA THR A 54 -0.52 7.51 4.19
C THR A 54 -1.31 6.60 3.27
N ASP A 55 -2.49 7.02 2.86
CA ASP A 55 -3.43 6.19 2.10
C ASP A 55 -3.17 6.16 0.59
N THR A 56 -4.16 5.72 -0.19
CA THR A 56 -4.05 5.49 -1.64
C THR A 56 -3.78 6.77 -2.43
N ASP A 57 -4.26 7.91 -1.98
CA ASP A 57 -4.08 9.22 -2.64
C ASP A 57 -3.00 10.09 -2.01
N GLY A 58 -2.39 9.61 -0.90
CA GLY A 58 -1.34 10.32 -0.18
C GLY A 58 -1.84 11.12 1.01
N THR A 59 -3.12 11.06 1.35
CA THR A 59 -3.66 11.70 2.55
C THR A 59 -3.14 11.00 3.81
N ASN A 60 -2.79 11.77 4.80
CA ASN A 60 -2.31 11.26 6.09
C ASN A 60 -3.43 11.21 7.11
N HIS A 61 -3.63 10.02 7.69
CA HIS A 61 -4.59 9.74 8.75
C HIS A 61 -3.83 9.36 10.02
N TYR A 62 -4.07 10.09 11.10
CA TYR A 62 -3.37 9.88 12.37
C TYR A 62 -4.18 8.99 13.31
N PHE A 63 -3.48 8.18 14.10
CA PHE A 63 -4.09 7.21 15.00
C PHE A 63 -3.73 7.50 16.45
N TYR A 64 -4.73 7.57 17.31
CA TYR A 64 -4.60 7.72 18.75
C TYR A 64 -4.94 6.41 19.48
N LYS A 65 -4.47 6.26 20.72
CA LYS A 65 -4.76 5.08 21.55
C LYS A 65 -6.23 5.06 21.96
N ASP A 66 -6.86 3.92 21.79
CA ASP A 66 -8.23 3.71 22.30
C ASP A 66 -8.22 3.74 23.82
N THR A 67 -9.06 4.56 24.43
CA THR A 67 -9.20 4.66 25.89
C THR A 67 -9.83 3.41 26.52
N SER A 68 -10.57 2.63 25.74
CA SER A 68 -11.25 1.40 26.21
C SER A 68 -10.41 0.13 26.00
N ASP A 69 -9.44 0.15 25.07
CA ASP A 69 -8.57 -1.00 24.77
C ASP A 69 -7.18 -0.50 24.36
N SER A 70 -6.22 -0.57 25.28
CA SER A 70 -4.85 -0.07 25.07
C SER A 70 -4.09 -0.78 23.94
N ASN A 71 -4.56 -1.93 23.45
CA ASN A 71 -3.96 -2.65 22.33
C ASN A 71 -4.48 -2.17 20.96
N LYS A 72 -5.43 -1.24 20.96
CA LYS A 72 -6.03 -0.69 19.75
C LYS A 72 -5.70 0.79 19.58
N LEU A 73 -5.58 1.18 18.32
CA LEU A 73 -5.50 2.58 17.93
C LEU A 73 -6.62 2.86 16.92
N LYS A 74 -7.22 4.04 17.02
CA LYS A 74 -8.31 4.52 16.18
C LYS A 74 -7.87 5.74 15.39
N ASP A 75 -8.38 5.87 14.17
CA ASP A 75 -8.18 7.06 13.37
C ASP A 75 -8.88 8.29 13.96
N GLU A 76 -8.28 9.47 13.81
CA GLU A 76 -8.84 10.74 14.28
C GLU A 76 -9.95 11.29 13.37
N ASP A 77 -9.95 10.86 12.10
CA ASP A 77 -10.85 11.39 11.05
C ASP A 77 -12.25 10.75 11.11
N GLY A 78 -12.45 9.71 11.92
CA GLY A 78 -13.73 9.02 12.04
C GLY A 78 -14.06 8.10 10.87
N LEU A 79 -13.05 7.63 10.15
CA LEU A 79 -13.19 6.68 9.04
C LEU A 79 -13.53 5.26 9.51
N GLY A 80 -13.39 4.99 10.81
CA GLY A 80 -13.60 3.68 11.41
C GLY A 80 -12.43 2.72 11.22
N LEU A 81 -11.23 3.27 11.01
CA LEU A 81 -10.00 2.48 10.91
C LEU A 81 -9.48 2.14 12.31
N VAL A 82 -9.15 0.86 12.51
CA VAL A 82 -8.62 0.38 13.80
C VAL A 82 -7.34 -0.41 13.56
N ILE A 83 -6.24 0.00 14.19
CA ILE A 83 -4.98 -0.73 14.16
C ILE A 83 -4.90 -1.64 15.38
N THR A 84 -4.54 -2.92 15.16
CA THR A 84 -4.14 -3.86 16.19
C THR A 84 -2.72 -4.31 15.93
N GLN A 85 -1.84 -4.15 16.90
CA GLN A 85 -0.47 -4.65 16.81
C GLN A 85 -0.46 -6.15 17.09
N THR A 86 0.25 -6.92 16.26
CA THR A 86 0.47 -8.34 16.47
C THR A 86 1.96 -8.67 16.32
N SER A 87 2.41 -9.70 17.04
CA SER A 87 3.83 -10.04 17.15
C SER A 87 4.27 -11.22 16.30
N SER A 88 3.37 -11.86 15.55
CA SER A 88 3.75 -13.04 14.77
C SER A 88 2.86 -13.31 13.58
N ASN A 89 3.47 -13.55 12.44
CA ASN A 89 2.92 -14.21 11.25
C ASN A 89 4.00 -14.42 10.18
N GLU A 90 3.57 -14.72 8.95
CA GLU A 90 4.43 -14.97 7.80
C GLU A 90 5.33 -13.78 7.37
N TYR A 91 5.11 -12.57 7.92
CA TYR A 91 5.84 -11.35 7.58
C TYR A 91 6.67 -10.80 8.75
N ASP A 92 6.93 -11.60 9.78
CA ASP A 92 7.53 -11.15 11.04
C ASP A 92 6.78 -9.96 11.65
N SER A 93 6.90 -9.42 12.67
CA SER A 93 6.16 -8.32 13.31
C SER A 93 5.46 -7.37 12.33
N TYR A 94 4.17 -7.43 12.23
CA TYR A 94 3.37 -6.56 11.37
C TYR A 94 2.21 -5.91 12.12
N ARG A 95 1.57 -4.96 11.47
CA ARG A 95 0.35 -4.32 11.98
C ARG A 95 -0.82 -4.68 11.11
N ILE A 96 -1.95 -5.00 11.72
CA ILE A 96 -3.22 -5.16 11.05
C ILE A 96 -4.05 -3.92 11.31
N MET A 97 -4.48 -3.28 10.24
CA MET A 97 -5.51 -2.26 10.25
C MET A 97 -6.79 -2.88 9.70
N LYS A 98 -7.92 -2.60 10.33
CA LYS A 98 -9.25 -2.96 9.84
C LYS A 98 -10.04 -1.71 9.56
N ASP A 99 -10.85 -1.75 8.50
CA ASP A 99 -11.87 -0.74 8.25
C ASP A 99 -13.23 -1.13 8.86
N LYS A 100 -14.24 -0.29 8.67
CA LYS A 100 -15.62 -0.50 9.15
C LYS A 100 -16.29 -1.75 8.57
N ASP A 101 -15.84 -2.22 7.41
CA ASP A 101 -16.36 -3.39 6.72
C ASP A 101 -15.55 -4.67 7.07
N GLU A 102 -14.72 -4.58 8.12
CA GLU A 102 -13.84 -5.66 8.62
C GLU A 102 -12.79 -6.15 7.62
N VAL A 103 -12.55 -5.40 6.52
CA VAL A 103 -11.45 -5.67 5.61
C VAL A 103 -10.13 -5.40 6.34
N GLN A 104 -9.20 -6.33 6.24
CA GLN A 104 -7.90 -6.26 6.90
C GLN A 104 -6.81 -5.78 5.95
N TYR A 105 -6.07 -4.80 6.38
CA TYR A 105 -4.87 -4.29 5.71
C TYR A 105 -3.66 -4.66 6.55
N VAL A 106 -2.76 -5.47 6.00
CA VAL A 106 -1.58 -5.98 6.68
C VAL A 106 -0.36 -5.21 6.22
N PHE A 107 0.33 -4.54 7.15
CA PHE A 107 1.53 -3.75 6.88
C PHE A 107 2.75 -4.42 7.48
N GLY A 108 3.85 -4.49 6.73
CA GLY A 108 5.13 -4.99 7.22
C GLY A 108 5.79 -4.08 8.26
N GLN A 109 6.90 -4.51 8.84
CA GLN A 109 7.70 -3.70 9.77
C GLN A 109 8.21 -2.41 9.13
N ASP A 110 8.49 -2.46 7.83
CA ASP A 110 8.93 -1.33 7.02
C ASP A 110 7.81 -0.34 6.70
N GLY A 111 6.58 -0.63 7.14
CA GLY A 111 5.40 0.20 6.96
C GLY A 111 4.63 -0.03 5.67
N TYR A 112 5.13 -0.80 4.71
CA TYR A 112 4.44 -1.00 3.43
C TYR A 112 3.32 -2.03 3.51
N LEU A 113 2.27 -1.80 2.71
CA LEU A 113 1.14 -2.71 2.56
C LEU A 113 1.59 -4.06 1.98
N ARG A 114 1.35 -5.15 2.69
CA ARG A 114 1.66 -6.52 2.27
C ARG A 114 0.44 -7.27 1.75
N GLN A 115 -0.71 -7.01 2.34
CA GLN A 115 -1.91 -7.77 2.05
C GLN A 115 -3.16 -6.96 2.33
N ILE A 116 -4.19 -7.13 1.48
CA ILE A 116 -5.57 -6.76 1.80
C ILE A 116 -6.37 -8.05 1.82
N LYS A 117 -7.12 -8.27 2.88
CA LYS A 117 -7.88 -9.50 3.11
C LYS A 117 -9.33 -9.18 3.43
N ASP A 118 -10.26 -9.79 2.68
CA ASP A 118 -11.68 -9.67 2.96
C ASP A 118 -12.14 -10.58 4.12
N THR A 119 -13.41 -10.46 4.50
CA THR A 119 -14.01 -11.25 5.59
C THR A 119 -14.18 -12.73 5.25
N TYR A 120 -14.07 -13.10 3.98
CA TYR A 120 -14.16 -14.50 3.51
C TYR A 120 -12.79 -15.18 3.44
N GLY A 121 -11.72 -14.44 3.70
CA GLY A 121 -10.35 -14.95 3.67
C GLY A 121 -9.66 -14.83 2.31
N ASN A 122 -10.30 -14.24 1.30
CA ASN A 122 -9.63 -13.92 0.06
C ASN A 122 -8.62 -12.81 0.31
N ALA A 123 -7.43 -12.93 -0.31
CA ALA A 123 -6.37 -11.99 -0.06
C ALA A 123 -5.66 -11.55 -1.34
N MET A 124 -5.60 -10.25 -1.55
CA MET A 124 -4.64 -9.62 -2.43
C MET A 124 -3.30 -9.49 -1.72
N LYS A 125 -2.19 -9.81 -2.37
CA LYS A 125 -0.84 -9.74 -1.81
C LYS A 125 0.05 -8.81 -2.61
N CYS A 126 0.83 -7.98 -1.93
CA CYS A 126 1.85 -7.12 -2.53
C CYS A 126 3.24 -7.67 -2.25
N GLN A 127 4.01 -7.91 -3.29
CA GLN A 127 5.40 -8.32 -3.18
C GLN A 127 6.33 -7.15 -3.50
N TYR A 128 7.32 -6.96 -2.62
CA TYR A 128 8.34 -5.93 -2.77
C TYR A 128 9.69 -6.55 -3.05
N GLY A 129 10.53 -5.85 -3.79
CA GLY A 129 11.88 -6.27 -4.12
C GLY A 129 12.85 -6.12 -2.96
N PRO A 130 13.95 -6.92 -2.95
CA PRO A 130 15.03 -6.77 -1.99
C PRO A 130 15.75 -5.44 -2.22
N ASN A 131 16.26 -4.83 -1.13
CA ASN A 131 16.40 -3.43 -1.16
C ASN A 131 17.69 -2.85 -0.60
N SER A 132 18.61 -2.58 -1.47
CA SER A 132 19.63 -1.54 -1.25
C SER A 132 19.21 -0.14 -1.75
N ALA A 133 18.17 -0.05 -2.57
CA ALA A 133 17.72 1.18 -3.24
C ALA A 133 16.33 1.70 -2.82
N GLY A 134 15.79 1.25 -1.68
CA GLY A 134 14.46 1.57 -1.23
C GLY A 134 13.40 0.57 -1.74
N ASN A 135 12.38 0.29 -0.94
CA ASN A 135 11.35 -0.69 -1.28
C ASN A 135 10.62 -0.29 -2.56
N TYR A 136 10.49 -1.21 -3.48
CA TYR A 136 9.71 -1.04 -4.69
C TYR A 136 8.78 -2.25 -4.87
N ILE A 137 7.54 -1.99 -5.26
CA ILE A 137 6.58 -3.05 -5.51
C ILE A 137 6.96 -3.79 -6.79
N GLN A 138 7.05 -5.12 -6.74
CA GLN A 138 7.34 -5.96 -7.90
C GLN A 138 6.07 -6.45 -8.56
N TYR A 139 5.13 -6.92 -7.76
CA TYR A 139 3.82 -7.33 -8.25
C TYR A 139 2.76 -7.28 -7.14
N ALA A 140 1.51 -7.17 -7.55
CA ALA A 140 0.35 -7.47 -6.74
C ALA A 140 -0.33 -8.72 -7.30
N GLU A 141 -0.74 -9.63 -6.42
CA GLU A 141 -1.34 -10.93 -6.77
C GLU A 141 -2.73 -11.03 -6.16
N ASP A 142 -3.70 -11.40 -6.98
CA ASP A 142 -5.06 -11.66 -6.52
C ASP A 142 -5.22 -13.08 -5.90
N PRO A 143 -6.38 -13.41 -5.29
CA PRO A 143 -6.59 -14.73 -4.71
C PRO A 143 -6.53 -15.90 -5.70
N THR A 144 -6.62 -15.65 -7.00
CA THR A 144 -6.52 -16.67 -8.05
C THR A 144 -5.08 -16.91 -8.52
N GLY A 145 -4.13 -16.09 -8.05
CA GLY A 145 -2.74 -16.10 -8.46
C GLY A 145 -2.46 -15.24 -9.70
N ALA A 146 -3.44 -14.51 -10.22
CA ALA A 146 -3.22 -13.56 -11.29
C ALA A 146 -2.48 -12.31 -10.78
N ARG A 147 -1.55 -11.79 -11.60
CA ARG A 147 -0.63 -10.74 -11.18
C ARG A 147 -0.72 -9.48 -12.02
N ILE A 148 -0.56 -8.36 -11.32
CA ILE A 148 -0.15 -7.09 -11.89
C ILE A 148 1.35 -6.95 -11.62
N VAL A 149 2.17 -6.85 -12.66
CA VAL A 149 3.63 -6.78 -12.56
C VAL A 149 4.10 -5.37 -12.89
N PHE A 150 4.98 -4.83 -12.04
CA PHE A 150 5.57 -3.51 -12.17
C PHE A 150 6.99 -3.64 -12.70
N ASN A 151 7.26 -3.07 -13.87
CA ASN A 151 8.55 -3.14 -14.53
C ASN A 151 9.26 -1.78 -14.40
N TYR A 152 10.51 -1.83 -13.99
CA TYR A 152 11.33 -0.63 -13.77
C TYR A 152 12.48 -0.59 -14.77
N ASN A 153 13.08 0.59 -14.93
CA ASN A 153 14.35 0.74 -15.63
C ASN A 153 15.50 0.02 -14.89
N SER A 154 16.66 -0.08 -15.51
CA SER A 154 17.78 -0.90 -15.01
C SER A 154 18.32 -0.48 -13.63
N ASP A 155 18.17 0.75 -13.25
CA ASP A 155 18.62 1.30 -11.95
C ASP A 155 17.49 1.38 -10.91
N LEU A 156 16.29 0.88 -11.25
CA LEU A 156 15.10 0.83 -10.39
C LEU A 156 14.60 2.22 -9.95
N THR A 157 14.96 3.28 -10.67
CA THR A 157 14.58 4.65 -10.32
C THR A 157 13.26 5.08 -10.92
N LYS A 158 12.82 4.45 -12.02
CA LYS A 158 11.58 4.79 -12.71
C LYS A 158 10.78 3.55 -13.12
N LEU A 159 9.46 3.61 -12.89
CA LEU A 159 8.50 2.63 -13.40
C LEU A 159 8.35 2.83 -14.91
N VAL A 160 8.66 1.81 -15.71
CA VAL A 160 8.57 1.92 -17.18
C VAL A 160 7.33 1.25 -17.75
N SER A 161 6.77 0.27 -17.08
CA SER A 161 5.48 -0.29 -17.47
C SER A 161 4.80 -1.07 -16.35
N ILE A 162 3.48 -1.21 -16.48
CA ILE A 162 2.66 -2.12 -15.68
C ILE A 162 2.07 -3.15 -16.64
N THR A 163 2.16 -4.43 -16.29
CA THR A 163 1.62 -5.54 -17.08
C THR A 163 0.58 -6.31 -16.28
N ALA A 164 -0.63 -6.44 -16.84
CA ALA A 164 -1.72 -7.23 -16.28
C ALA A 164 -2.49 -7.94 -17.40
N ASN A 165 -2.91 -9.20 -17.21
CA ASN A 165 -3.75 -9.93 -18.17
C ASN A 165 -3.24 -9.91 -19.63
N LYS A 166 -1.94 -10.01 -19.83
CA LYS A 166 -1.27 -9.91 -21.16
C LYS A 166 -1.38 -8.54 -21.84
N ARG A 167 -1.80 -7.52 -21.10
CA ARG A 167 -1.78 -6.12 -21.53
C ARG A 167 -0.67 -5.40 -20.79
N SER A 168 -0.11 -4.37 -21.41
CA SER A 168 0.94 -3.56 -20.80
C SER A 168 0.66 -2.08 -21.06
N THR A 169 0.73 -1.29 -19.99
CA THR A 169 0.72 0.17 -20.04
C THR A 169 2.13 0.66 -19.81
N SER A 170 2.66 1.48 -20.71
CA SER A 170 4.02 2.02 -20.64
C SER A 170 4.01 3.49 -20.22
N PHE A 171 5.06 3.89 -19.49
CA PHE A 171 5.27 5.25 -19.00
C PHE A 171 6.52 5.85 -19.64
N ALA A 172 6.42 7.11 -20.03
CA ALA A 172 7.55 7.93 -20.45
C ALA A 172 7.62 9.15 -19.53
N TYR A 173 8.84 9.61 -19.27
CA TYR A 173 9.11 10.73 -18.39
C TYR A 173 9.87 11.78 -19.17
N ASP A 174 9.45 13.03 -19.07
CA ASP A 174 10.20 14.14 -19.62
C ASP A 174 11.51 14.33 -18.87
N ALA A 175 12.51 14.81 -19.57
CA ALA A 175 13.75 15.24 -18.91
C ALA A 175 13.44 16.43 -18.00
N ALA A 176 13.79 16.31 -16.70
CA ALA A 176 13.64 17.38 -15.73
C ALA A 176 14.71 18.46 -15.94
#